data_8e659ff9f567a3fc9f100cd7773e92ad
#
_entry.id   8e659ff9f567a3fc9f100cd7773e92ad
#
_cell.length_a   1.000
_cell.length_b   1.000
_cell.length_c   1.000
_cell.angle_alpha   90.00
_cell.angle_beta   90.00
_cell.angle_gamma   90.00
#
_symmetry.space_group_name_H-M   'P 1'
#
loop_
_entity.id
_entity.type
_entity.pdbx_description
1 polymer ?
#
loop_
_entity_poly.entity_id
_entity_poly.type
_entity_poly.pdbx_seq_one_letter_code
_entity_poly.pdbx_strand_id
1 'polypeptide(L)'
;MLAVTTAALALAIGGCNKTDNTNSSAPDQPAQAAKAAGDQTISAALDKNGRFYQAAHSAGLDSTLAGPGPYTVLVPKDDAFSKVDGALKDAANPENRAELTRVLTYHILPGTVLIEDLGKAVDNGKGKALVQTMNGQTLTATKDGAKVVLTDAVGNKATIVDGDQKRSNGVVQYVDTVLMPAAASKAPAKS
;
A
#
# COMPACT_ATOMS: atom_id res chain seq x y z
N MET A 1 1.67 -76.34 -23.60
CA MET A 1 1.61 -75.81 -24.97
C MET A 1 1.96 -74.37 -24.88
N LEU A 2 3.18 -74.03 -24.98
CA LEU A 2 3.96 -73.47 -26.10
C LEU A 2 3.20 -72.44 -26.93
N ALA A 3 3.63 -71.19 -26.86
CA ALA A 3 4.07 -70.44 -28.05
C ALA A 3 4.75 -69.13 -27.60
N VAL A 4 6.00 -69.07 -27.92
CA VAL A 4 6.96 -67.97 -27.92
C VAL A 4 6.80 -67.20 -29.26
N THR A 5 6.90 -65.87 -29.23
CA THR A 5 7.40 -65.06 -30.34
C THR A 5 7.80 -63.67 -29.84
N THR A 6 9.06 -63.47 -29.65
CA THR A 6 10.14 -62.72 -30.35
C THR A 6 9.78 -61.33 -30.92
N ALA A 7 10.42 -60.35 -30.31
CA ALA A 7 11.31 -59.30 -30.81
C ALA A 7 10.81 -58.30 -31.87
N ALA A 8 10.95 -57.03 -31.60
CA ALA A 8 11.60 -56.08 -32.50
C ALA A 8 12.09 -54.85 -31.69
N LEU A 9 13.38 -54.69 -31.74
CA LEU A 9 14.22 -53.60 -31.32
C LEU A 9 14.16 -52.48 -32.37
N ALA A 10 13.79 -51.28 -32.00
CA ALA A 10 14.05 -50.09 -32.82
C ALA A 10 14.66 -49.00 -31.95
N LEU A 11 15.98 -48.84 -32.11
CA LEU A 11 16.70 -47.64 -31.69
C LEU A 11 16.28 -46.46 -32.57
N ALA A 12 15.90 -45.37 -31.98
CA ALA A 12 15.95 -44.05 -32.59
C ALA A 12 16.65 -43.10 -31.62
N ILE A 13 17.85 -42.75 -32.03
CA ILE A 13 18.72 -41.73 -31.47
C ILE A 13 18.16 -40.35 -31.88
N GLY A 14 18.09 -39.40 -30.99
CA GLY A 14 17.92 -38.04 -31.46
C GLY A 14 17.38 -37.07 -30.44
N GLY A 15 18.25 -36.19 -29.94
CA GLY A 15 17.85 -34.89 -29.50
C GLY A 15 17.99 -34.62 -27.99
N CYS A 16 19.21 -34.43 -27.54
CA CYS A 16 19.46 -33.61 -26.34
C CYS A 16 18.94 -32.22 -26.62
N ASN A 17 17.87 -31.81 -25.96
CA ASN A 17 17.61 -30.40 -25.69
C ASN A 17 17.57 -30.21 -24.20
N LYS A 18 18.74 -29.88 -23.69
CA LYS A 18 19.00 -29.47 -22.31
C LYS A 18 18.55 -28.01 -22.17
N THR A 19 17.32 -27.80 -21.80
CA THR A 19 16.87 -26.54 -21.26
C THR A 19 16.81 -26.72 -19.76
N ASP A 20 17.92 -26.42 -19.13
CA ASP A 20 17.95 -26.18 -17.66
C ASP A 20 17.09 -24.97 -17.37
N ASN A 21 15.82 -25.19 -17.14
CA ASN A 21 14.95 -24.21 -16.51
C ASN A 21 15.08 -24.41 -15.00
N THR A 22 16.09 -23.76 -14.43
CA THR A 22 16.17 -23.53 -12.99
C THR A 22 14.98 -22.67 -12.60
N ASN A 23 13.87 -23.36 -12.30
CA ASN A 23 12.72 -22.77 -11.66
C ASN A 23 13.14 -22.35 -10.23
N SER A 24 13.63 -21.12 -10.09
CA SER A 24 13.69 -20.44 -8.81
C SER A 24 12.26 -20.33 -8.31
N SER A 25 11.90 -21.23 -7.42
CA SER A 25 10.67 -21.13 -6.63
C SER A 25 10.74 -19.88 -5.78
N ALA A 26 10.24 -18.78 -6.32
CA ALA A 26 9.76 -17.69 -5.51
C ALA A 26 8.57 -18.22 -4.68
N PRO A 27 8.45 -17.87 -3.39
CA PRO A 27 7.34 -18.34 -2.57
C PRO A 27 6.02 -17.96 -3.24
N ASP A 28 5.14 -18.96 -3.37
CA ASP A 28 3.79 -18.84 -3.90
C ASP A 28 3.05 -17.66 -3.24
N GLN A 29 3.05 -16.56 -3.95
CA GLN A 29 2.11 -15.48 -3.68
C GLN A 29 0.76 -15.96 -4.23
N PRO A 30 -0.29 -16.05 -3.43
CA PRO A 30 -1.54 -16.63 -3.88
C PRO A 30 -2.10 -15.81 -5.04
N ALA A 31 -2.09 -16.39 -6.22
CA ALA A 31 -2.64 -15.83 -7.45
C ALA A 31 -4.15 -15.49 -7.37
N GLN A 32 -4.80 -15.80 -6.26
CA GLN A 32 -6.20 -15.48 -6.00
C GLN A 32 -6.44 -14.04 -5.52
N ALA A 33 -5.43 -13.36 -4.97
CA ALA A 33 -5.53 -11.95 -4.62
C ALA A 33 -5.52 -11.02 -5.86
N ALA A 34 -4.90 -11.45 -6.95
CA ALA A 34 -4.80 -10.66 -8.18
C ALA A 34 -6.14 -10.49 -8.92
N LYS A 35 -7.09 -11.42 -8.74
CA LYS A 35 -8.38 -11.39 -9.46
C LYS A 35 -9.42 -10.44 -8.87
N ALA A 36 -9.16 -9.90 -7.67
CA ALA A 36 -10.00 -8.91 -7.00
C ALA A 36 -9.37 -7.50 -7.01
N ALA A 37 -8.17 -7.35 -7.57
CA ALA A 37 -7.52 -6.06 -7.74
C ALA A 37 -8.07 -5.35 -8.98
N GLY A 38 -8.33 -4.05 -8.90
CA GLY A 38 -8.67 -3.24 -10.06
C GLY A 38 -7.54 -3.25 -11.08
N ASP A 39 -7.86 -3.07 -12.36
CA ASP A 39 -6.89 -3.11 -13.46
C ASP A 39 -5.86 -1.99 -13.45
N GLN A 40 -6.10 -0.93 -12.67
CA GLN A 40 -5.25 0.25 -12.57
C GLN A 40 -4.46 0.30 -11.27
N THR A 41 -3.23 0.84 -11.34
CA THR A 41 -2.44 1.14 -10.14
C THR A 41 -3.10 2.25 -9.31
N ILE A 42 -2.69 2.39 -8.06
CA ILE A 42 -3.15 3.48 -7.18
C ILE A 42 -2.92 4.84 -7.85
N SER A 43 -1.71 5.09 -8.38
CA SER A 43 -1.38 6.35 -9.06
C SER A 43 -2.26 6.64 -10.27
N ALA A 44 -2.62 5.61 -11.05
CA ALA A 44 -3.46 5.77 -12.24
C ALA A 44 -4.94 6.03 -11.89
N ALA A 45 -5.38 5.54 -10.73
CA ALA A 45 -6.77 5.63 -10.28
C ALA A 45 -7.09 6.89 -9.45
N LEU A 46 -6.07 7.57 -8.94
CA LEU A 46 -6.26 8.84 -8.22
C LEU A 46 -6.65 9.96 -9.18
N ASP A 47 -7.52 10.85 -8.71
CA ASP A 47 -7.83 12.08 -9.45
C ASP A 47 -6.57 12.95 -9.52
N LYS A 48 -6.11 13.19 -10.76
CA LYS A 48 -4.92 14.00 -11.02
C LYS A 48 -5.08 15.48 -10.66
N ASN A 49 -6.31 15.96 -10.61
CA ASN A 49 -6.65 17.31 -10.16
C ASN A 49 -6.83 17.38 -8.64
N GLY A 50 -6.95 16.23 -7.96
CA GLY A 50 -7.09 16.13 -6.52
C GLY A 50 -5.84 16.60 -5.78
N ARG A 51 -6.03 17.28 -4.66
CA ARG A 51 -4.94 17.85 -3.86
C ARG A 51 -3.94 16.83 -3.38
N PHE A 52 -4.39 15.63 -3.02
CA PHE A 52 -3.51 14.54 -2.60
C PHE A 52 -2.55 14.12 -3.72
N TYR A 53 -3.09 13.92 -4.95
CA TYR A 53 -2.26 13.56 -6.09
C TYR A 53 -1.24 14.65 -6.43
N GLN A 54 -1.66 15.92 -6.46
CA GLN A 54 -0.75 17.03 -6.73
C GLN A 54 0.36 17.14 -5.70
N ALA A 55 0.04 16.97 -4.41
CA ALA A 55 1.03 16.94 -3.34
C ALA A 55 2.00 15.75 -3.49
N ALA A 56 1.48 14.57 -3.83
CA ALA A 56 2.28 13.37 -4.05
C ALA A 56 3.21 13.52 -5.26
N HIS A 57 2.73 14.13 -6.34
CA HIS A 57 3.52 14.46 -7.50
C HIS A 57 4.65 15.44 -7.17
N SER A 58 4.34 16.53 -6.45
CA SER A 58 5.33 17.53 -6.00
C SER A 58 6.37 16.91 -5.05
N ALA A 59 5.97 15.95 -4.23
CA ALA A 59 6.88 15.20 -3.37
C ALA A 59 7.74 14.16 -4.12
N GLY A 60 7.40 13.85 -5.39
CA GLY A 60 8.10 12.84 -6.21
C GLY A 60 7.70 11.40 -5.85
N LEU A 61 6.48 11.19 -5.34
CA LEU A 61 5.99 9.87 -4.93
C LEU A 61 5.25 9.12 -6.04
N ASP A 62 5.22 9.64 -7.27
CA ASP A 62 4.54 8.99 -8.40
C ASP A 62 5.01 7.55 -8.62
N SER A 63 6.33 7.34 -8.61
CA SER A 63 6.92 6.02 -8.78
C SER A 63 6.57 5.06 -7.63
N THR A 64 6.44 5.57 -6.41
CA THR A 64 6.01 4.79 -5.25
C THR A 64 4.56 4.35 -5.40
N LEU A 65 3.67 5.28 -5.77
CA LEU A 65 2.23 5.00 -5.94
C LEU A 65 1.93 4.16 -7.21
N ALA A 66 2.81 4.18 -8.20
CA ALA A 66 2.73 3.34 -9.40
C ALA A 66 3.50 2.03 -9.28
N GLY A 67 4.39 1.92 -8.28
CA GLY A 67 5.29 0.79 -8.07
C GLY A 67 4.60 -0.50 -7.66
N PRO A 68 5.37 -1.59 -7.58
CA PRO A 68 4.86 -2.88 -7.12
C PRO A 68 4.50 -2.79 -5.64
N GLY A 69 3.20 -3.02 -5.34
CA GLY A 69 2.70 -3.04 -3.97
C GLY A 69 3.01 -4.35 -3.24
N PRO A 70 2.16 -4.74 -2.29
CA PRO A 70 0.90 -4.04 -1.97
C PRO A 70 1.06 -2.85 -1.01
N TYR A 71 0.26 -1.82 -1.24
CA TYR A 71 0.15 -0.65 -0.37
C TYR A 71 -1.31 -0.36 -0.02
N THR A 72 -1.53 0.28 1.12
CA THR A 72 -2.79 0.94 1.43
C THR A 72 -2.55 2.43 1.52
N VAL A 73 -3.25 3.21 0.72
CA VAL A 73 -3.09 4.67 0.69
C VAL A 73 -4.32 5.32 1.31
N LEU A 74 -4.09 6.07 2.38
CA LEU A 74 -5.09 6.91 3.03
C LEU A 74 -5.17 8.24 2.28
N VAL A 75 -6.22 8.45 1.51
CA VAL A 75 -6.38 9.66 0.69
C VAL A 75 -7.34 10.63 1.38
N PRO A 76 -6.85 11.76 1.91
CA PRO A 76 -7.73 12.79 2.43
C PRO A 76 -8.56 13.40 1.31
N LYS A 77 -9.85 13.65 1.58
CA LYS A 77 -10.69 14.42 0.67
C LYS A 77 -10.15 15.85 0.51
N ASP A 78 -10.41 16.48 -0.62
CA ASP A 78 -9.90 17.81 -0.91
C ASP A 78 -10.28 18.86 0.14
N ASP A 79 -11.49 18.74 0.71
CA ASP A 79 -11.95 19.59 1.81
C ASP A 79 -11.07 19.48 3.07
N ALA A 80 -10.44 18.34 3.30
CA ALA A 80 -9.55 18.13 4.43
C ALA A 80 -8.29 19.00 4.35
N PHE A 81 -7.80 19.26 3.13
CA PHE A 81 -6.63 20.11 2.90
C PHE A 81 -6.88 21.60 3.21
N SER A 82 -8.14 22.01 3.21
CA SER A 82 -8.49 23.39 3.57
C SER A 82 -8.30 23.70 5.06
N LYS A 83 -8.19 22.65 5.88
CA LYS A 83 -8.05 22.73 7.33
C LYS A 83 -6.60 22.63 7.80
N VAL A 84 -5.65 22.40 6.89
CA VAL A 84 -4.24 22.27 7.22
C VAL A 84 -3.44 23.44 6.68
N ASP A 85 -2.42 23.84 7.44
CA ASP A 85 -1.48 24.90 7.09
C ASP A 85 -0.11 24.32 6.70
N GLY A 86 0.82 25.18 6.33
CA GLY A 86 2.20 24.80 6.04
C GLY A 86 2.39 24.20 4.65
N ALA A 87 3.27 23.21 4.56
CA ALA A 87 3.72 22.61 3.30
C ALA A 87 2.60 22.07 2.41
N LEU A 88 1.53 21.57 3.00
CA LEU A 88 0.37 21.02 2.28
C LEU A 88 -0.48 22.11 1.61
N LYS A 89 -0.44 23.34 2.13
CA LYS A 89 -1.16 24.47 1.53
C LYS A 89 -0.47 24.99 0.27
N ASP A 90 0.87 24.91 0.25
CA ASP A 90 1.71 25.30 -0.88
C ASP A 90 2.58 24.11 -1.33
N ALA A 91 1.93 23.09 -1.85
CA ALA A 91 2.58 21.87 -2.30
C ALA A 91 3.48 22.08 -3.53
N ALA A 92 3.29 23.19 -4.26
CA ALA A 92 4.09 23.51 -5.44
C ALA A 92 5.47 24.08 -5.07
N ASN A 93 5.66 24.55 -3.84
CA ASN A 93 6.93 25.12 -3.39
C ASN A 93 7.98 24.00 -3.18
N PRO A 94 9.11 24.01 -3.90
CA PRO A 94 10.17 23.00 -3.76
C PRO A 94 10.75 22.88 -2.35
N GLU A 95 10.75 23.96 -1.58
CA GLU A 95 11.24 23.97 -0.18
C GLU A 95 10.39 23.09 0.73
N ASN A 96 9.11 22.90 0.39
CA ASN A 96 8.18 22.07 1.14
C ASN A 96 8.30 20.58 0.83
N ARG A 97 9.11 20.18 -0.15
CA ARG A 97 9.17 18.79 -0.64
C ARG A 97 9.48 17.77 0.45
N ALA A 98 10.43 18.08 1.33
CA ALA A 98 10.81 17.16 2.41
C ALA A 98 9.65 16.96 3.40
N GLU A 99 8.94 18.03 3.75
CA GLU A 99 7.78 17.97 4.62
C GLU A 99 6.61 17.24 3.95
N LEU A 100 6.34 17.54 2.68
CA LEU A 100 5.34 16.82 1.88
C LEU A 100 5.62 15.32 1.84
N THR A 101 6.86 14.93 1.55
CA THR A 101 7.26 13.52 1.52
C THR A 101 7.01 12.87 2.88
N ARG A 102 7.33 13.55 3.98
CA ARG A 102 7.14 13.05 5.34
C ARG A 102 5.66 12.85 5.65
N VAL A 103 4.80 13.81 5.31
CA VAL A 103 3.36 13.72 5.56
C VAL A 103 2.72 12.68 4.64
N LEU A 104 3.06 12.65 3.37
CA LEU A 104 2.45 11.73 2.41
C LEU A 104 2.87 10.27 2.66
N THR A 105 4.13 10.01 3.03
CA THR A 105 4.55 8.66 3.44
C THR A 105 3.90 8.20 4.74
N TYR A 106 3.44 9.14 5.59
CA TYR A 106 2.61 8.84 6.75
C TYR A 106 1.19 8.39 6.36
N HIS A 107 0.70 8.77 5.19
CA HIS A 107 -0.59 8.32 4.64
C HIS A 107 -0.48 7.00 3.88
N ILE A 108 0.70 6.41 3.75
CA ILE A 108 0.89 5.13 3.07
C ILE A 108 1.21 4.05 4.09
N LEU A 109 0.44 2.99 4.06
CA LEU A 109 0.64 1.81 4.91
C LEU A 109 1.24 0.69 4.05
N PRO A 110 2.23 -0.04 4.56
CA PRO A 110 2.72 -1.25 3.89
C PRO A 110 1.67 -2.35 3.95
N GLY A 111 1.45 -3.03 2.83
CA GLY A 111 0.49 -4.12 2.73
C GLY A 111 -0.93 -3.68 2.36
N THR A 112 -1.80 -4.67 2.18
CA THR A 112 -3.23 -4.48 1.94
C THR A 112 -3.96 -4.51 3.28
N VAL A 113 -4.50 -3.37 3.68
CA VAL A 113 -5.23 -3.21 4.94
C VAL A 113 -6.68 -2.82 4.62
N LEU A 114 -7.61 -3.74 4.82
CA LEU A 114 -9.04 -3.53 4.60
C LEU A 114 -9.70 -2.96 5.86
N ILE A 115 -10.86 -2.34 5.70
CA ILE A 115 -11.65 -1.79 6.83
C ILE A 115 -12.02 -2.92 7.80
N GLU A 116 -12.39 -4.08 7.27
CA GLU A 116 -12.72 -5.25 8.08
C GLU A 116 -11.53 -5.73 8.92
N ASP A 117 -10.33 -5.75 8.34
CA ASP A 117 -9.11 -6.16 9.04
C ASP A 117 -8.74 -5.19 10.16
N LEU A 118 -8.87 -3.88 9.90
CA LEU A 118 -8.74 -2.84 10.92
C LEU A 118 -9.75 -3.04 12.05
N GLY A 119 -11.01 -3.30 11.67
CA GLY A 119 -12.08 -3.57 12.63
C GLY A 119 -11.77 -4.76 13.55
N LYS A 120 -11.35 -5.88 12.98
CA LYS A 120 -10.92 -7.08 13.73
C LYS A 120 -9.71 -6.80 14.61
N ALA A 121 -8.72 -6.08 14.09
CA ALA A 121 -7.53 -5.71 14.86
C ALA A 121 -7.88 -4.84 16.06
N VAL A 122 -8.82 -3.90 15.91
CA VAL A 122 -9.32 -3.07 17.02
C VAL A 122 -10.05 -3.92 18.07
N ASP A 123 -10.91 -4.85 17.64
CA ASP A 123 -11.64 -5.74 18.55
C ASP A 123 -10.68 -6.63 19.35
N ASN A 124 -9.70 -7.23 18.68
CA ASN A 124 -8.68 -8.07 19.30
C ASN A 124 -7.73 -7.25 20.21
N GLY A 125 -7.51 -5.98 19.89
CA GLY A 125 -6.67 -5.05 20.62
C GLY A 125 -7.38 -4.30 21.74
N LYS A 126 -8.52 -4.80 22.23
CA LYS A 126 -9.30 -4.18 23.32
C LYS A 126 -9.71 -2.72 23.00
N GLY A 127 -10.21 -2.51 21.80
CA GLY A 127 -10.69 -1.22 21.32
C GLY A 127 -9.66 -0.34 20.63
N LYS A 128 -8.42 -0.81 20.45
CA LYS A 128 -7.33 -0.09 19.77
C LYS A 128 -6.48 -1.03 18.93
N ALA A 129 -6.02 -0.57 17.76
CA ALA A 129 -5.00 -1.25 16.99
C ALA A 129 -3.93 -0.24 16.55
N LEU A 130 -2.67 -0.65 16.54
CA LEU A 130 -1.57 0.16 16.03
C LEU A 130 -1.31 -0.23 14.58
N VAL A 131 -1.29 0.76 13.70
CA VAL A 131 -1.08 0.60 12.27
C VAL A 131 0.20 1.33 11.89
N GLN A 132 1.18 0.58 11.38
CA GLN A 132 2.46 1.17 10.98
C GLN A 132 2.33 1.84 9.62
N THR A 133 3.00 2.98 9.46
CA THR A 133 3.06 3.75 8.22
C THR A 133 4.43 3.65 7.56
N MET A 134 4.54 4.01 6.28
CA MET A 134 5.82 3.96 5.56
C MET A 134 6.84 4.98 6.06
N ASN A 135 6.44 6.01 6.77
CA ASN A 135 7.39 6.93 7.41
C ASN A 135 7.97 6.40 8.75
N GLY A 136 7.59 5.18 9.15
CA GLY A 136 8.07 4.53 10.38
C GLY A 136 7.30 4.89 11.65
N GLN A 137 6.36 5.81 11.60
CA GLN A 137 5.50 6.14 12.74
C GLN A 137 4.20 5.31 12.69
N THR A 138 3.44 5.30 13.76
CA THR A 138 2.20 4.55 13.88
C THR A 138 0.97 5.45 13.95
N LEU A 139 -0.13 4.94 13.39
CA LEU A 139 -1.49 5.43 13.62
C LEU A 139 -2.18 4.54 14.66
N THR A 140 -3.08 5.11 15.43
CA THR A 140 -3.96 4.33 16.32
C THR A 140 -5.32 4.22 15.67
N ALA A 141 -5.73 3.01 15.30
CA ALA A 141 -7.07 2.72 14.83
C ALA A 141 -8.01 2.43 16.02
N THR A 142 -9.20 2.99 15.96
CA THR A 142 -10.30 2.76 16.90
C THR A 142 -11.60 2.61 16.12
N LYS A 143 -12.67 2.18 16.78
CA LYS A 143 -14.02 2.16 16.20
C LYS A 143 -14.88 3.27 16.80
N ASP A 144 -15.68 3.90 15.95
CA ASP A 144 -16.80 4.75 16.33
C ASP A 144 -18.06 4.21 15.64
N GLY A 145 -18.82 3.40 16.37
CA GLY A 145 -19.89 2.60 15.78
C GLY A 145 -19.36 1.63 14.73
N ALA A 146 -19.85 1.75 13.50
CA ALA A 146 -19.42 0.93 12.35
C ALA A 146 -18.22 1.53 11.61
N LYS A 147 -17.76 2.72 11.97
CA LYS A 147 -16.67 3.41 11.29
C LYS A 147 -15.33 3.16 11.97
N VAL A 148 -14.28 3.11 11.17
CA VAL A 148 -12.91 3.10 11.67
C VAL A 148 -12.39 4.53 11.70
N VAL A 149 -11.83 4.91 12.84
CA VAL A 149 -11.20 6.21 13.09
C VAL A 149 -9.71 5.99 13.34
N LEU A 150 -8.90 6.69 12.58
CA LEU A 150 -7.44 6.70 12.69
C LEU A 150 -7.03 7.96 13.47
N THR A 151 -6.25 7.78 14.53
CA THR A 151 -5.67 8.89 15.30
C THR A 151 -4.18 8.96 15.02
N ASP A 152 -3.71 10.13 14.67
CA ASP A 152 -2.30 10.38 14.34
C ASP A 152 -1.45 10.67 15.60
N ALA A 153 -0.16 10.89 15.37
CA ALA A 153 0.80 11.13 16.45
C ALA A 153 0.62 12.47 17.19
N VAL A 154 -0.11 13.42 16.60
CA VAL A 154 -0.39 14.73 17.20
C VAL A 154 -1.82 14.85 17.75
N GLY A 155 -2.62 13.77 17.62
CA GLY A 155 -3.95 13.67 18.19
C GLY A 155 -5.10 14.01 17.23
N ASN A 156 -4.84 14.27 15.94
CA ASN A 156 -5.91 14.45 14.96
C ASN A 156 -6.58 13.11 14.68
N LYS A 157 -7.88 13.16 14.43
CA LYS A 157 -8.70 12.00 14.12
C LYS A 157 -9.18 12.08 12.68
N ALA A 158 -8.97 11.04 11.93
CA ALA A 158 -9.44 10.87 10.56
C ALA A 158 -10.36 9.67 10.49
N THR A 159 -11.58 9.87 10.02
CA THR A 159 -12.55 8.81 9.81
C THR A 159 -12.42 8.27 8.39
N ILE A 160 -12.40 6.94 8.23
CA ILE A 160 -12.52 6.35 6.91
C ILE A 160 -13.96 6.51 6.44
N VAL A 161 -14.15 7.31 5.38
CA VAL A 161 -15.48 7.69 4.87
C VAL A 161 -15.90 6.93 3.63
N ASP A 162 -14.93 6.44 2.87
CA ASP A 162 -15.09 5.56 1.72
C ASP A 162 -13.82 4.72 1.60
N GLY A 163 -13.95 3.43 1.33
CA GLY A 163 -12.77 2.60 1.40
C GLY A 163 -12.86 1.28 0.65
N ASP A 164 -11.83 0.47 0.88
CA ASP A 164 -11.62 -0.82 0.25
C ASP A 164 -11.64 -0.77 -1.29
N GLN A 165 -11.27 0.39 -1.85
CA GLN A 165 -11.13 0.55 -3.29
C GLN A 165 -9.86 -0.16 -3.77
N LYS A 166 -10.04 -1.39 -4.22
CA LYS A 166 -8.96 -2.26 -4.66
C LYS A 166 -8.34 -1.77 -5.97
N ARG A 167 -7.02 -1.80 -6.04
CA ARG A 167 -6.18 -1.45 -7.20
C ARG A 167 -5.20 -2.58 -7.48
N SER A 168 -4.57 -2.57 -8.65
CA SER A 168 -3.62 -3.63 -9.03
C SER A 168 -2.41 -3.75 -8.09
N ASN A 169 -2.04 -2.67 -7.41
CA ASN A 169 -0.92 -2.60 -6.47
C ASN A 169 -1.31 -2.23 -5.04
N GLY A 170 -2.58 -2.36 -4.66
CA GLY A 170 -3.01 -2.13 -3.28
C GLY A 170 -4.45 -1.67 -3.13
N VAL A 171 -4.71 -0.88 -2.10
CA VAL A 171 -6.04 -0.39 -1.73
C VAL A 171 -5.99 1.10 -1.45
N VAL A 172 -7.06 1.81 -1.82
CA VAL A 172 -7.28 3.22 -1.46
C VAL A 172 -8.40 3.31 -0.42
N GLN A 173 -8.13 4.06 0.65
CA GLN A 173 -9.05 4.39 1.73
C GLN A 173 -9.20 5.91 1.79
N TYR A 174 -10.40 6.44 1.60
CA TYR A 174 -10.64 7.88 1.71
C TYR A 174 -10.93 8.28 3.15
N VAL A 175 -10.26 9.34 3.60
CA VAL A 175 -10.42 9.89 4.95
C VAL A 175 -10.88 11.35 4.93
N ASP A 176 -11.54 11.78 6.00
CA ASP A 176 -12.11 13.13 6.13
C ASP A 176 -11.14 14.18 6.69
N THR A 177 -9.96 13.75 7.11
CA THR A 177 -8.95 14.60 7.76
C THR A 177 -7.55 14.21 7.29
N VAL A 178 -6.67 15.20 7.12
CA VAL A 178 -5.25 14.98 6.85
C VAL A 178 -4.57 14.56 8.16
N LEU A 179 -3.82 13.46 8.12
CA LEU A 179 -3.07 12.94 9.25
C LEU A 179 -1.66 13.56 9.27
N MET A 180 -1.22 13.97 10.44
CA MET A 180 0.06 14.63 10.61
C MET A 180 1.02 13.75 11.41
N PRO A 181 2.21 13.44 10.89
CA PRO A 181 3.23 12.76 11.68
C PRO A 181 3.76 13.67 12.79
N ALA A 182 4.24 13.10 13.90
CA ALA A 182 4.99 13.87 14.87
C ALA A 182 6.17 14.57 14.19
N ALA A 183 6.52 15.76 14.67
CA ALA A 183 7.70 16.47 14.16
C ALA A 183 8.92 15.53 14.17
N ALA A 184 9.75 15.60 13.12
CA ALA A 184 10.99 14.86 13.12
C ALA A 184 11.78 15.26 14.37
N SER A 185 11.99 14.32 15.30
CA SER A 185 12.92 14.58 16.41
C SER A 185 14.28 14.84 15.76
N LYS A 186 14.82 16.02 15.99
CA LYS A 186 16.18 16.35 15.57
C LYS A 186 17.09 15.27 16.18
N ALA A 187 17.59 14.36 15.34
CA ALA A 187 18.53 13.37 15.80
C ALA A 187 19.66 14.09 16.53
N PRO A 188 20.09 13.62 17.72
CA PRO A 188 21.22 14.24 18.40
C PRO A 188 22.40 14.17 17.43
N ALA A 189 22.98 15.33 17.13
CA ALA A 189 24.21 15.42 16.36
C ALA A 189 25.25 14.56 17.11
N LYS A 190 25.74 13.50 16.46
CA LYS A 190 26.88 12.75 16.97
C LYS A 190 28.06 13.72 17.01
N SER A 191 28.48 14.06 18.22
CA SER A 191 29.73 14.76 18.49
C SER A 191 30.90 13.83 18.21
#